data_1030be056ecbf22b7537103b91893756
#
_entry.id   1030be056ecbf22b7537103b91893756
#
_cell.length_a   1.000
_cell.length_b   1.000
_cell.length_c   1.000
_cell.angle_alpha   90.00
_cell.angle_beta   90.00
_cell.angle_gamma   90.00
#
_symmetry.space_group_name_H-M   'P 1'
#
loop_
_entity.id
_entity.type
_entity.pdbx_description
1 polymer ?
#
loop_
_entity_poly.entity_id
_entity_poly.type
_entity_poly.pdbx_seq_one_letter_code
_entity_poly.pdbx_strand_id
1 'polypeptide(L)'
;IILPETKNLIICISATFHQTYHNNKTVPVLDPNNRNFIVDKHNYYRSWVNPPAADMLKMHWDNYYLAKAKEWALTCSFKHSNLSFRQYGVDFYYSAGENIMNSYFRHSWEYVINYWFNEHVNWEYAVGTTKEGAVTGHFTQIIWAPTHALACYVAKCYGTPYNYFYVCIYYPTGNREDKVKTPYQNGTTCGLCQKDCDDQLCLNYCPYYNSAGNCGTDKNASLCDYSDIGCDATCKCGSEKIY
;
A
#
# COMPACT_ATOMS: atom_id res chain seq x y z
N ILE A 1 -19.43 -21.48 -82.86
CA ILE A 1 -18.35 -21.63 -81.87
C ILE A 1 -18.89 -21.07 -80.54
N ILE A 2 -19.28 -21.96 -79.64
CA ILE A 2 -19.88 -21.64 -78.37
C ILE A 2 -18.76 -21.77 -77.32
N LEU A 3 -18.45 -20.66 -76.61
CA LEU A 3 -17.55 -20.66 -75.51
C LEU A 3 -18.28 -21.07 -74.22
N PRO A 4 -17.74 -21.89 -73.31
CA PRO A 4 -18.42 -22.27 -72.09
C PRO A 4 -18.25 -21.18 -71.02
N GLU A 5 -19.40 -20.90 -70.34
CA GLU A 5 -19.47 -20.06 -69.16
C GLU A 5 -18.72 -20.67 -68.00
N THR A 6 -17.75 -19.93 -67.46
CA THR A 6 -17.09 -20.26 -66.18
C THR A 6 -17.97 -19.83 -65.04
N LYS A 7 -18.58 -20.78 -64.35
CA LYS A 7 -19.27 -20.54 -63.06
C LYS A 7 -18.24 -20.19 -61.99
N ASN A 8 -18.18 -18.92 -61.62
CA ASN A 8 -17.46 -18.48 -60.42
C ASN A 8 -18.20 -18.99 -59.17
N LEU A 9 -17.63 -19.98 -58.53
CA LEU A 9 -18.04 -20.47 -57.23
C LEU A 9 -17.56 -19.48 -56.15
N ILE A 10 -18.47 -18.62 -55.68
CA ILE A 10 -18.20 -17.78 -54.53
C ILE A 10 -18.31 -18.67 -53.30
N ILE A 11 -17.14 -19.08 -52.76
CA ILE A 11 -17.05 -19.71 -51.45
C ILE A 11 -17.23 -18.62 -50.41
N CYS A 12 -18.46 -18.49 -49.85
CA CYS A 12 -18.68 -17.73 -48.63
C CYS A 12 -18.06 -18.50 -47.47
N ILE A 13 -16.79 -18.12 -47.12
CA ILE A 13 -16.20 -18.51 -45.85
C ILE A 13 -16.91 -17.66 -44.79
N SER A 14 -17.92 -18.24 -44.13
CA SER A 14 -18.46 -17.69 -42.89
C SER A 14 -17.38 -17.82 -41.81
N ALA A 15 -16.55 -16.79 -41.71
CA ALA A 15 -15.73 -16.62 -40.54
C ALA A 15 -16.67 -16.36 -39.34
N THR A 16 -16.99 -17.42 -38.61
CA THR A 16 -17.55 -17.31 -37.28
C THR A 16 -16.51 -16.63 -36.41
N PHE A 17 -16.59 -15.30 -36.33
CA PHE A 17 -15.95 -14.56 -35.28
C PHE A 17 -16.56 -15.07 -33.95
N HIS A 18 -15.88 -16.02 -33.33
CA HIS A 18 -16.04 -16.25 -31.90
C HIS A 18 -15.51 -15.00 -31.23
N GLN A 19 -16.41 -14.03 -31.07
CA GLN A 19 -16.19 -12.89 -30.18
C GLN A 19 -16.16 -13.49 -28.79
N THR A 20 -14.94 -13.85 -28.33
CA THR A 20 -14.70 -14.15 -26.94
C THR A 20 -15.08 -12.88 -26.18
N TYR A 21 -16.28 -12.87 -25.64
CA TYR A 21 -16.70 -11.95 -24.61
C TYR A 21 -15.74 -12.22 -23.42
N HIS A 22 -14.58 -11.59 -23.44
CA HIS A 22 -13.86 -11.35 -22.21
C HIS A 22 -14.82 -10.51 -21.38
N ASN A 23 -15.40 -11.14 -20.37
CA ASN A 23 -16.12 -10.50 -19.30
C ASN A 23 -15.13 -9.56 -18.58
N ASN A 24 -14.83 -8.42 -19.19
CA ASN A 24 -14.04 -7.36 -18.57
C ASN A 24 -14.90 -6.75 -17.47
N LYS A 25 -15.00 -7.47 -16.34
CA LYS A 25 -15.67 -6.97 -15.13
C LYS A 25 -14.96 -5.74 -14.56
N THR A 26 -13.78 -5.40 -15.08
CA THR A 26 -12.94 -4.32 -14.55
C THR A 26 -12.41 -3.42 -15.67
N VAL A 27 -12.43 -2.12 -15.45
CA VAL A 27 -11.72 -1.15 -16.28
C VAL A 27 -10.75 -0.38 -15.37
N PRO A 28 -9.45 -0.33 -15.71
CA PRO A 28 -8.49 0.46 -14.97
C PRO A 28 -8.87 1.95 -15.04
N VAL A 29 -8.90 2.61 -13.89
CA VAL A 29 -9.12 4.07 -13.80
C VAL A 29 -7.86 4.69 -13.21
N LEU A 30 -6.76 4.66 -13.98
CA LEU A 30 -5.53 5.35 -13.63
C LEU A 30 -5.58 6.78 -14.19
N ASP A 31 -5.49 7.73 -13.27
CA ASP A 31 -5.05 9.08 -13.60
C ASP A 31 -3.57 9.20 -13.18
N PRO A 32 -2.64 9.37 -14.12
CA PRO A 32 -1.21 9.50 -13.80
C PRO A 32 -0.89 10.68 -12.88
N ASN A 33 -1.75 11.71 -12.86
CA ASN A 33 -1.58 12.91 -12.04
C ASN A 33 -1.87 12.67 -10.56
N ASN A 34 -2.49 11.54 -10.22
CA ASN A 34 -2.87 11.26 -8.83
C ASN A 34 -1.72 10.73 -7.95
N ARG A 35 -0.58 10.31 -8.51
CA ARG A 35 0.51 9.72 -7.71
C ARG A 35 1.07 10.69 -6.69
N ASN A 36 1.49 11.87 -7.17
CA ASN A 36 2.04 12.90 -6.29
C ASN A 36 1.00 13.33 -5.26
N PHE A 37 -0.24 13.58 -5.71
CA PHE A 37 -1.33 13.95 -4.82
C PHE A 37 -1.56 12.91 -3.71
N ILE A 38 -1.56 11.61 -4.03
CA ILE A 38 -1.75 10.54 -3.04
C ILE A 38 -0.61 10.58 -2.02
N VAL A 39 0.65 10.65 -2.48
CA VAL A 39 1.82 10.73 -1.59
C VAL A 39 1.78 11.98 -0.73
N ASP A 40 1.57 13.15 -1.34
CA ASP A 40 1.53 14.43 -0.64
C ASP A 40 0.43 14.48 0.41
N LYS A 41 -0.75 13.91 0.10
CA LYS A 41 -1.87 13.87 1.05
C LYS A 41 -1.59 12.96 2.25
N HIS A 42 -0.92 11.80 2.03
CA HIS A 42 -0.48 10.94 3.14
C HIS A 42 0.57 11.67 3.99
N ASN A 43 1.58 12.26 3.37
CA ASN A 43 2.64 13.00 4.07
C ASN A 43 2.08 14.21 4.82
N TYR A 44 1.12 14.92 4.24
CA TYR A 44 0.40 16.00 4.95
C TYR A 44 -0.20 15.49 6.26
N TYR A 45 -0.93 14.38 6.26
CA TYR A 45 -1.51 13.85 7.49
C TYR A 45 -0.47 13.34 8.48
N ARG A 46 0.62 12.77 7.99
CA ARG A 46 1.72 12.28 8.83
C ARG A 46 2.47 13.41 9.54
N SER A 47 2.61 14.56 8.88
CA SER A 47 3.27 15.73 9.49
C SER A 47 2.44 16.41 10.59
N TRP A 48 1.13 16.11 10.69
CA TRP A 48 0.21 16.77 11.61
C TRP A 48 -0.31 15.87 12.74
N VAL A 49 0.36 14.76 13.02
CA VAL A 49 -0.05 13.88 14.12
C VAL A 49 0.08 14.56 15.50
N ASN A 50 -0.84 14.21 16.40
CA ASN A 50 -0.82 14.70 17.78
C ASN A 50 -0.97 13.49 18.75
N PRO A 51 -0.03 13.28 19.68
CA PRO A 51 1.20 14.07 19.94
C PRO A 51 2.17 14.04 18.75
N PRO A 52 3.17 14.99 18.70
CA PRO A 52 4.15 15.02 17.61
C PRO A 52 5.00 13.76 17.54
N ALA A 53 5.38 13.36 16.34
CA ALA A 53 6.19 12.17 16.08
C ALA A 53 7.69 12.52 15.94
N ALA A 54 8.55 11.78 16.65
CA ALA A 54 10.00 11.95 16.56
C ALA A 54 10.62 11.17 15.38
N ASP A 55 9.92 10.19 14.82
CA ASP A 55 10.43 9.17 13.88
C ASP A 55 9.55 8.97 12.62
N MET A 56 8.63 9.86 12.32
CA MET A 56 7.69 9.69 11.23
C MET A 56 8.38 9.77 9.87
N LEU A 57 8.52 8.65 9.18
CA LEU A 57 9.13 8.60 7.85
C LEU A 57 8.25 9.28 6.79
N LYS A 58 8.88 9.99 5.84
CA LYS A 58 8.24 10.52 4.65
C LYS A 58 7.95 9.38 3.67
N MET A 59 6.70 9.27 3.24
CA MET A 59 6.30 8.26 2.26
C MET A 59 6.69 8.69 0.84
N HIS A 60 7.02 7.71 0.00
CA HIS A 60 7.23 7.88 -1.41
C HIS A 60 6.42 6.85 -2.22
N TRP A 61 6.21 7.15 -3.51
CA TRP A 61 5.52 6.23 -4.41
C TRP A 61 6.44 5.11 -4.88
N ASP A 62 5.94 3.87 -4.85
CA ASP A 62 6.68 2.72 -5.32
C ASP A 62 5.91 1.92 -6.37
N ASN A 63 6.53 1.70 -7.53
CA ASN A 63 5.89 1.00 -8.65
C ASN A 63 5.74 -0.51 -8.44
N TYR A 64 6.54 -1.12 -7.56
CA TYR A 64 6.35 -2.52 -7.18
C TYR A 64 5.00 -2.69 -6.48
N TYR A 65 4.72 -1.82 -5.51
CA TYR A 65 3.43 -1.84 -4.78
C TYR A 65 2.26 -1.35 -5.65
N LEU A 66 2.52 -0.53 -6.68
CA LEU A 66 1.49 -0.21 -7.69
C LEU A 66 1.04 -1.47 -8.43
N ALA A 67 1.97 -2.34 -8.83
CA ALA A 67 1.61 -3.59 -9.49
C ALA A 67 0.73 -4.47 -8.59
N LYS A 68 1.06 -4.57 -7.30
CA LYS A 68 0.27 -5.29 -6.29
C LYS A 68 -1.11 -4.67 -6.06
N ALA A 69 -1.18 -3.35 -5.86
CA ALA A 69 -2.45 -2.64 -5.69
C ALA A 69 -3.36 -2.81 -6.92
N LYS A 70 -2.80 -2.72 -8.12
CA LYS A 70 -3.52 -2.92 -9.38
C LYS A 70 -4.04 -4.34 -9.52
N GLU A 71 -3.18 -5.34 -9.29
CA GLU A 71 -3.54 -6.76 -9.37
C GLU A 71 -4.73 -7.05 -8.44
N TRP A 72 -4.64 -6.60 -7.17
CA TRP A 72 -5.72 -6.84 -6.21
C TRP A 72 -7.00 -6.06 -6.52
N ALA A 73 -6.90 -4.79 -6.87
CA ALA A 73 -8.06 -3.98 -7.23
C ALA A 73 -8.84 -4.57 -8.42
N LEU A 74 -8.12 -5.12 -9.42
CA LEU A 74 -8.74 -5.74 -10.60
C LEU A 74 -9.48 -7.04 -10.29
N THR A 75 -9.28 -7.66 -9.13
CA THR A 75 -10.08 -8.83 -8.72
C THR A 75 -11.52 -8.46 -8.39
N CYS A 76 -11.80 -7.20 -8.04
CA CYS A 76 -13.10 -6.75 -7.53
C CYS A 76 -13.64 -7.65 -6.41
N SER A 77 -12.74 -8.13 -5.54
CA SER A 77 -13.08 -9.01 -4.41
C SER A 77 -13.78 -8.26 -3.27
N PHE A 78 -13.54 -6.94 -3.16
CA PHE A 78 -14.06 -6.04 -2.11
C PHE A 78 -13.68 -6.49 -0.69
N LYS A 79 -12.60 -7.23 -0.57
CA LYS A 79 -12.04 -7.74 0.69
C LYS A 79 -10.54 -7.48 0.71
N HIS A 80 -9.96 -7.56 1.90
CA HIS A 80 -8.51 -7.57 2.04
C HIS A 80 -7.89 -8.76 1.31
N SER A 81 -6.72 -8.52 0.72
CA SER A 81 -5.89 -9.56 0.14
C SER A 81 -5.33 -10.49 1.22
N ASN A 82 -5.02 -11.72 0.83
CA ASN A 82 -4.35 -12.66 1.74
C ASN A 82 -2.96 -12.14 2.11
N LEU A 83 -2.49 -12.49 3.30
CA LEU A 83 -1.14 -12.12 3.75
C LEU A 83 -0.07 -12.60 2.79
N SER A 84 -0.17 -13.82 2.26
CA SER A 84 0.77 -14.35 1.25
C SER A 84 0.85 -13.49 -0.01
N PHE A 85 -0.24 -12.84 -0.42
CA PHE A 85 -0.23 -11.90 -1.54
C PHE A 85 0.58 -10.63 -1.25
N ARG A 86 0.56 -10.17 -0.01
CA ARG A 86 1.24 -8.94 0.48
C ARG A 86 2.62 -9.21 1.07
N GLN A 87 2.99 -10.48 1.22
CA GLN A 87 4.28 -10.89 1.77
C GLN A 87 5.41 -10.57 0.79
N TYR A 88 6.50 -10.02 1.30
CA TYR A 88 7.76 -9.86 0.58
C TYR A 88 8.82 -10.75 1.27
N GLY A 89 9.31 -11.76 0.56
CA GLY A 89 10.23 -12.74 1.14
C GLY A 89 9.52 -13.81 1.98
N VAL A 90 10.26 -14.44 2.90
CA VAL A 90 9.78 -15.59 3.70
C VAL A 90 9.23 -15.22 5.07
N ASP A 91 9.29 -13.95 5.47
CA ASP A 91 8.97 -13.54 6.84
C ASP A 91 7.72 -12.64 6.91
N PHE A 92 6.85 -12.92 7.90
CA PHE A 92 5.62 -12.20 8.17
C PHE A 92 5.83 -10.70 8.48
N TYR A 93 6.96 -10.37 9.10
CA TYR A 93 7.30 -8.98 9.47
C TYR A 93 7.50 -8.05 8.26
N TYR A 94 7.63 -8.61 7.06
CA TYR A 94 7.86 -7.88 5.82
C TYR A 94 6.69 -7.91 4.86
N SER A 95 5.51 -8.18 5.39
CA SER A 95 4.28 -7.98 4.62
C SER A 95 4.03 -6.49 4.38
N ALA A 96 3.32 -6.20 3.32
CA ALA A 96 2.76 -4.87 3.11
C ALA A 96 1.41 -4.75 3.81
N GLY A 97 1.13 -3.55 4.30
CA GLY A 97 -0.18 -3.16 4.78
C GLY A 97 -1.13 -2.84 3.63
N GLU A 98 -2.41 -2.76 3.93
CA GLU A 98 -3.42 -2.52 2.91
C GLU A 98 -4.59 -1.71 3.48
N ASN A 99 -4.97 -0.61 2.80
CA ASN A 99 -6.24 0.06 2.99
C ASN A 99 -7.12 -0.17 1.78
N ILE A 100 -8.40 -0.48 2.00
CA ILE A 100 -9.37 -0.68 0.92
C ILE A 100 -10.61 0.18 1.15
N MET A 101 -11.27 0.57 0.06
CA MET A 101 -12.60 1.17 0.10
C MET A 101 -13.45 0.65 -1.06
N ASN A 102 -14.67 0.21 -0.72
CA ASN A 102 -15.69 -0.21 -1.66
C ASN A 102 -16.68 0.93 -1.87
N SER A 103 -17.04 1.23 -3.11
CA SER A 103 -18.00 2.31 -3.37
C SER A 103 -18.88 2.06 -4.59
N TYR A 104 -20.12 2.54 -4.51
CA TYR A 104 -21.04 2.60 -5.65
C TYR A 104 -20.67 3.72 -6.64
N PHE A 105 -20.00 4.79 -6.14
CA PHE A 105 -19.64 5.96 -6.92
C PHE A 105 -18.13 6.10 -7.02
N ARG A 106 -17.67 6.75 -8.11
CA ARG A 106 -16.29 7.15 -8.22
C ARG A 106 -16.04 8.36 -7.32
N HIS A 107 -15.07 8.22 -6.41
CA HIS A 107 -14.58 9.30 -5.56
C HIS A 107 -13.20 9.77 -6.01
N SER A 108 -12.84 11.00 -5.68
CA SER A 108 -11.47 11.48 -5.78
C SER A 108 -10.58 10.76 -4.74
N TRP A 109 -9.29 10.70 -4.99
CA TRP A 109 -8.34 10.21 -4.00
C TRP A 109 -8.33 11.06 -2.72
N GLU A 110 -8.61 12.35 -2.85
CA GLU A 110 -8.80 13.21 -1.68
C GLU A 110 -9.92 12.71 -0.78
N TYR A 111 -11.07 12.41 -1.35
CA TYR A 111 -12.19 11.86 -0.59
C TYR A 111 -11.82 10.54 0.09
N VAL A 112 -11.19 9.62 -0.63
CA VAL A 112 -10.84 8.28 -0.14
C VAL A 112 -9.85 8.37 1.02
N ILE A 113 -8.78 9.15 0.86
CA ILE A 113 -7.74 9.29 1.90
C ILE A 113 -8.30 10.05 3.11
N ASN A 114 -9.14 11.08 2.89
CA ASN A 114 -9.83 11.77 3.98
C ASN A 114 -10.78 10.83 4.74
N TYR A 115 -11.49 9.95 4.03
CA TYR A 115 -12.38 8.97 4.64
C TYR A 115 -11.62 8.05 5.60
N TRP A 116 -10.47 7.52 5.18
CA TRP A 116 -9.60 6.72 6.03
C TRP A 116 -9.00 7.52 7.18
N PHE A 117 -8.56 8.74 6.92
CA PHE A 117 -7.97 9.59 7.96
C PHE A 117 -9.00 10.01 9.02
N ASN A 118 -10.26 10.21 8.64
CA ASN A 118 -11.33 10.62 9.55
C ASN A 118 -11.63 9.61 10.66
N GLU A 119 -11.13 8.39 10.56
CA GLU A 119 -11.19 7.42 11.66
C GLU A 119 -10.44 7.91 12.92
N HIS A 120 -9.55 8.91 12.80
CA HIS A 120 -8.82 9.52 13.92
C HIS A 120 -9.73 10.02 15.04
N VAL A 121 -10.98 10.41 14.73
CA VAL A 121 -11.95 10.88 15.72
C VAL A 121 -12.33 9.82 16.77
N ASN A 122 -12.08 8.56 16.47
CA ASN A 122 -12.34 7.42 17.35
C ASN A 122 -11.04 6.75 17.84
N TRP A 123 -9.91 7.44 17.77
CA TRP A 123 -8.62 6.90 18.19
C TRP A 123 -7.82 7.93 18.98
N GLU A 124 -7.07 7.47 19.99
CA GLU A 124 -6.21 8.31 20.82
C GLU A 124 -4.86 7.63 21.01
N TYR A 125 -3.78 8.41 20.98
CA TYR A 125 -2.42 7.91 21.17
C TYR A 125 -2.25 7.25 22.53
N ALA A 126 -1.56 6.11 22.59
CA ALA A 126 -1.36 5.22 23.75
C ALA A 126 -2.63 4.55 24.29
N VAL A 127 -3.82 4.97 23.88
CA VAL A 127 -5.10 4.34 24.22
C VAL A 127 -5.56 3.36 23.14
N GLY A 128 -5.47 3.79 21.88
CA GLY A 128 -6.00 3.07 20.71
C GLY A 128 -7.43 3.50 20.39
N THR A 129 -8.25 2.57 19.88
CA THR A 129 -9.66 2.84 19.54
C THR A 129 -10.45 3.20 20.78
N THR A 130 -11.06 4.37 20.79
CA THR A 130 -11.78 4.93 21.95
C THR A 130 -13.28 4.63 21.94
N LYS A 131 -13.83 4.22 20.80
CA LYS A 131 -15.23 3.87 20.63
C LYS A 131 -15.36 2.41 20.25
N GLU A 132 -16.12 1.66 21.03
CA GLU A 132 -16.38 0.24 20.76
C GLU A 132 -16.96 0.02 19.34
N GLY A 133 -16.41 -0.96 18.63
CA GLY A 133 -16.79 -1.30 17.25
C GLY A 133 -16.36 -0.30 16.18
N ALA A 134 -15.69 0.80 16.52
CA ALA A 134 -15.19 1.74 15.53
C ALA A 134 -14.00 1.14 14.78
N VAL A 135 -13.95 1.37 13.47
CA VAL A 135 -12.79 1.06 12.63
C VAL A 135 -11.79 2.21 12.74
N THR A 136 -10.53 1.89 13.03
CA THR A 136 -9.42 2.86 13.11
C THR A 136 -8.18 2.40 12.36
N GLY A 137 -8.26 1.23 11.72
CA GLY A 137 -7.12 0.59 11.07
C GLY A 137 -6.61 1.32 9.82
N HIS A 138 -7.48 1.99 9.08
CA HIS A 138 -7.03 2.76 7.92
C HIS A 138 -6.24 4.00 8.35
N PHE A 139 -6.70 4.69 9.39
CA PHE A 139 -6.01 5.83 9.98
C PHE A 139 -4.65 5.43 10.55
N THR A 140 -4.59 4.39 11.39
CA THR A 140 -3.34 3.96 12.02
C THR A 140 -2.31 3.47 11.01
N GLN A 141 -2.74 2.88 9.87
CA GLN A 141 -1.84 2.57 8.75
C GLN A 141 -1.28 3.84 8.10
N ILE A 142 -2.07 4.90 7.91
CA ILE A 142 -1.59 6.17 7.34
C ILE A 142 -0.50 6.78 8.22
N ILE A 143 -0.64 6.74 9.54
CA ILE A 143 0.28 7.36 10.49
C ILE A 143 1.32 6.39 11.07
N TRP A 144 1.53 5.23 10.45
CA TRP A 144 2.52 4.25 10.89
C TRP A 144 3.93 4.73 10.55
N ALA A 145 4.74 5.07 11.57
CA ALA A 145 6.01 5.76 11.35
C ALA A 145 6.99 5.03 10.43
N PRO A 146 7.24 3.72 10.57
CA PRO A 146 8.16 3.00 9.68
C PRO A 146 7.68 2.82 8.26
N THR A 147 6.38 2.96 7.97
CA THR A 147 5.88 2.88 6.60
C THR A 147 6.39 4.04 5.76
N HIS A 148 7.15 3.76 4.70
CA HIS A 148 7.79 4.77 3.85
C HIS A 148 7.49 4.62 2.35
N ALA A 149 6.97 3.48 1.92
CA ALA A 149 6.57 3.27 0.54
C ALA A 149 5.07 2.98 0.44
N LEU A 150 4.41 3.55 -0.58
CA LEU A 150 3.02 3.26 -0.89
C LEU A 150 2.75 3.32 -2.38
N ALA A 151 1.70 2.65 -2.80
CA ALA A 151 1.03 2.89 -4.06
C ALA A 151 -0.43 2.51 -3.98
N CYS A 152 -1.26 3.18 -4.79
CA CYS A 152 -2.70 2.99 -4.81
C CYS A 152 -3.21 2.76 -6.21
N TYR A 153 -4.31 2.03 -6.31
CA TYR A 153 -5.02 1.81 -7.55
C TYR A 153 -6.52 1.75 -7.30
N VAL A 154 -7.30 2.21 -8.28
CA VAL A 154 -8.76 2.05 -8.28
C VAL A 154 -9.19 1.29 -9.52
N ALA A 155 -10.01 0.27 -9.33
CA ALA A 155 -10.68 -0.46 -10.40
C ALA A 155 -12.17 -0.09 -10.48
N LYS A 156 -12.69 -0.01 -11.71
CA LYS A 156 -14.13 0.02 -11.95
C LYS A 156 -14.59 -1.42 -12.15
N CYS A 157 -15.57 -1.84 -11.34
CA CYS A 157 -16.10 -3.21 -11.30
C CYS A 157 -17.52 -3.22 -11.86
N TYR A 158 -17.79 -4.11 -12.82
CA TYR A 158 -19.09 -4.22 -13.46
C TYR A 158 -19.81 -5.50 -13.03
N GLY A 159 -21.12 -5.41 -12.84
CA GLY A 159 -21.94 -6.55 -12.46
C GLY A 159 -21.60 -7.13 -11.07
N THR A 160 -21.10 -6.30 -10.19
CA THR A 160 -20.68 -6.63 -8.82
C THR A 160 -21.45 -5.76 -7.82
N PRO A 161 -21.43 -6.10 -6.51
CA PRO A 161 -22.15 -5.31 -5.48
C PRO A 161 -21.72 -3.84 -5.41
N TYR A 162 -20.44 -3.53 -5.71
CA TYR A 162 -19.90 -2.16 -5.75
C TYR A 162 -19.31 -1.88 -7.12
N ASN A 163 -19.32 -0.60 -7.55
CA ASN A 163 -18.84 -0.21 -8.87
C ASN A 163 -17.33 0.15 -8.86
N TYR A 164 -16.77 0.45 -7.68
CA TYR A 164 -15.37 0.87 -7.55
C TYR A 164 -14.72 0.18 -6.36
N PHE A 165 -13.50 -0.27 -6.58
CA PHE A 165 -12.67 -0.89 -5.57
C PHE A 165 -11.33 -0.14 -5.51
N TYR A 166 -11.11 0.56 -4.39
CA TYR A 166 -9.89 1.32 -4.09
C TYR A 166 -8.99 0.46 -3.23
N VAL A 167 -7.73 0.38 -3.60
CA VAL A 167 -6.70 -0.39 -2.89
C VAL A 167 -5.44 0.44 -2.79
N CYS A 168 -4.93 0.65 -1.57
CA CYS A 168 -3.61 1.18 -1.31
C CYS A 168 -2.78 0.12 -0.58
N ILE A 169 -1.55 -0.08 -1.04
CA ILE A 169 -0.57 -0.98 -0.43
C ILE A 169 0.52 -0.13 0.21
N TYR A 170 0.94 -0.49 1.43
CA TYR A 170 1.88 0.25 2.27
C TYR A 170 3.03 -0.62 2.71
N TYR A 171 4.25 -0.11 2.65
CA TYR A 171 5.42 -0.89 3.08
C TYR A 171 6.39 -0.06 3.93
N PRO A 172 6.93 -0.65 5.00
CA PRO A 172 6.49 -1.88 5.69
C PRO A 172 5.04 -1.82 6.16
N THR A 173 4.48 -2.99 6.53
CA THR A 173 3.13 -3.06 7.08
C THR A 173 2.99 -2.25 8.36
N GLY A 174 1.85 -1.58 8.51
CA GLY A 174 1.42 -1.03 9.80
C GLY A 174 0.55 -2.01 10.60
N ASN A 175 -0.13 -1.46 11.59
CA ASN A 175 -1.17 -2.13 12.38
C ASN A 175 -0.70 -3.42 13.09
N ARG A 176 0.55 -3.46 13.50
CA ARG A 176 1.04 -4.53 14.36
C ARG A 176 0.37 -4.43 15.73
N GLU A 177 -0.11 -5.56 16.24
CA GLU A 177 -0.87 -5.63 17.50
C GLU A 177 -0.12 -5.03 18.69
N ASP A 178 1.21 -5.26 18.74
CA ASP A 178 2.08 -4.77 19.80
C ASP A 178 2.24 -3.23 19.82
N LYS A 179 1.99 -2.55 18.68
CA LYS A 179 2.22 -1.10 18.51
C LYS A 179 1.04 -0.31 17.94
N VAL A 180 -0.11 -0.94 17.74
CA VAL A 180 -1.27 -0.23 17.13
C VAL A 180 -1.74 0.97 17.96
N LYS A 181 -1.43 1.01 19.25
CA LYS A 181 -1.73 2.15 20.14
C LYS A 181 -0.64 3.23 20.10
N THR A 182 0.56 2.89 19.66
CA THR A 182 1.72 3.77 19.57
C THR A 182 2.40 3.59 18.20
N PRO A 183 1.74 3.99 17.10
CA PRO A 183 2.19 3.73 15.73
C PRO A 183 3.43 4.53 15.32
N TYR A 184 3.86 5.46 16.17
CA TYR A 184 5.08 6.26 16.05
C TYR A 184 5.64 6.57 17.44
N GLN A 185 6.89 7.04 17.51
CA GLN A 185 7.48 7.49 18.76
C GLN A 185 7.08 8.94 19.05
N ASN A 186 6.40 9.15 20.18
CA ASN A 186 6.09 10.50 20.66
C ASN A 186 7.39 11.25 21.05
N GLY A 187 7.49 12.48 20.59
CA GLY A 187 8.62 13.35 20.91
C GLY A 187 8.67 14.60 20.03
N THR A 188 9.74 15.35 20.14
CA THR A 188 9.95 16.50 19.25
C THR A 188 9.94 16.04 17.79
N THR A 189 9.18 16.73 16.93
CA THR A 189 9.12 16.44 15.49
C THR A 189 10.54 16.29 14.93
N CYS A 190 10.75 15.21 14.17
CA CYS A 190 12.07 14.83 13.65
C CYS A 190 13.17 14.62 14.72
N GLY A 191 12.81 14.40 15.98
CA GLY A 191 13.78 14.25 17.08
C GLY A 191 14.79 13.12 16.84
N LEU A 192 14.40 12.07 16.10
CA LEU A 192 15.26 10.92 15.74
C LEU A 192 15.86 11.01 14.33
N CYS A 193 15.65 12.12 13.61
CA CYS A 193 16.15 12.30 12.26
C CYS A 193 16.55 13.76 11.97
N GLN A 194 17.10 14.48 12.93
CA GLN A 194 17.36 15.94 12.82
C GLN A 194 18.15 16.34 11.57
N LYS A 195 19.06 15.46 11.09
CA LYS A 195 19.87 15.70 9.89
C LYS A 195 19.15 15.34 8.58
N ASP A 196 18.13 14.52 8.68
CA ASP A 196 17.38 13.96 7.55
C ASP A 196 15.89 14.33 7.67
N CYS A 197 15.59 15.53 8.18
CA CYS A 197 14.23 16.03 8.33
C CYS A 197 13.82 16.88 7.13
N ASP A 198 12.68 16.57 6.53
CA ASP A 198 12.09 17.30 5.41
C ASP A 198 10.58 17.44 5.63
N ASP A 199 10.08 18.68 5.69
CA ASP A 199 8.67 19.00 5.94
C ASP A 199 8.10 18.26 7.17
N GLN A 200 8.85 18.26 8.29
CA GLN A 200 8.47 17.59 9.54
C GLN A 200 8.47 16.05 9.48
N LEU A 201 9.02 15.46 8.44
CA LEU A 201 9.11 14.02 8.24
C LEU A 201 10.56 13.59 8.03
N CYS A 202 10.86 12.36 8.45
CA CYS A 202 12.18 11.76 8.36
C CYS A 202 12.44 11.14 6.99
N LEU A 203 13.67 11.28 6.47
CA LEU A 203 14.12 10.66 5.22
C LEU A 203 15.04 9.45 5.45
N ASN A 204 15.38 9.14 6.69
CA ASN A 204 16.41 8.19 7.09
C ASN A 204 15.90 6.75 7.25
N TYR A 205 15.02 6.29 6.37
CA TYR A 205 14.56 4.88 6.40
C TYR A 205 15.73 3.92 6.14
N CYS A 206 15.63 2.72 6.70
CA CYS A 206 16.56 1.63 6.43
C CYS A 206 16.12 0.89 5.14
N PRO A 207 16.97 0.79 4.10
CA PRO A 207 16.63 0.06 2.88
C PRO A 207 16.74 -1.46 3.03
N TYR A 208 17.24 -1.94 4.17
CA TYR A 208 17.36 -3.35 4.50
C TYR A 208 16.26 -3.78 5.45
N TYR A 209 16.05 -5.08 5.55
CA TYR A 209 15.09 -5.66 6.48
C TYR A 209 15.72 -6.83 7.24
N ASN A 210 15.14 -7.17 8.38
CA ASN A 210 15.50 -8.36 9.11
C ASN A 210 14.57 -9.50 8.68
N SER A 211 15.08 -10.61 8.22
CA SER A 211 14.30 -11.82 7.92
C SER A 211 14.19 -12.77 9.12
N ALA A 212 14.93 -12.49 10.20
CA ALA A 212 14.87 -13.24 11.45
C ALA A 212 14.22 -12.41 12.56
N GLY A 213 13.32 -13.02 13.34
CA GLY A 213 12.56 -12.34 14.41
C GLY A 213 13.36 -12.04 15.69
N ASN A 214 14.59 -12.52 15.80
CA ASN A 214 15.45 -12.38 16.98
C ASN A 214 16.61 -11.41 16.80
N CYS A 215 16.56 -10.54 15.82
CA CYS A 215 17.66 -9.65 15.46
C CYS A 215 18.01 -8.58 16.53
N GLY A 216 17.08 -8.27 17.43
CA GLY A 216 17.28 -7.16 18.37
C GLY A 216 17.29 -5.78 17.69
N THR A 217 17.38 -4.74 18.51
CA THR A 217 17.48 -3.34 18.06
C THR A 217 18.92 -2.82 18.03
N ASP A 218 19.83 -3.49 18.74
CA ASP A 218 21.22 -3.08 18.88
C ASP A 218 22.13 -3.88 17.96
N LYS A 219 23.09 -3.22 17.36
CA LYS A 219 24.21 -3.88 16.66
C LYS A 219 25.01 -4.71 17.66
N ASN A 220 24.55 -5.92 17.91
CA ASN A 220 25.39 -6.87 18.63
C ASN A 220 26.41 -7.41 17.61
N ALA A 221 27.66 -6.97 17.72
CA ALA A 221 28.74 -7.33 16.80
C ALA A 221 28.81 -8.84 16.54
N SER A 222 28.52 -9.66 17.55
CA SER A 222 28.51 -11.12 17.42
C SER A 222 27.41 -11.69 16.52
N LEU A 223 26.30 -10.96 16.34
CA LEU A 223 25.22 -11.35 15.41
C LEU A 223 25.51 -10.92 13.98
N CYS A 224 26.19 -9.78 13.82
CA CYS A 224 26.45 -9.20 12.50
C CYS A 224 27.70 -9.79 11.80
N ASP A 225 28.48 -10.58 12.51
CA ASP A 225 29.64 -11.29 11.95
C ASP A 225 29.25 -12.51 11.09
N TYR A 226 27.99 -12.94 11.16
CA TYR A 226 27.47 -14.06 10.36
C TYR A 226 26.58 -13.52 9.22
N SER A 227 27.01 -13.68 7.99
CA SER A 227 26.37 -13.09 6.78
C SER A 227 24.95 -13.59 6.51
N ASP A 228 24.51 -14.70 7.13
CA ASP A 228 23.29 -15.39 6.75
C ASP A 228 22.23 -15.48 7.87
N ILE A 229 22.35 -14.66 8.91
CA ILE A 229 21.42 -14.71 10.05
C ILE A 229 20.07 -13.98 9.82
N GLY A 230 19.91 -13.34 8.67
CA GLY A 230 18.67 -12.64 8.34
C GLY A 230 18.44 -11.35 9.14
N CYS A 231 19.49 -10.70 9.65
CA CYS A 231 19.41 -9.46 10.45
C CYS A 231 19.96 -8.23 9.70
N ASP A 232 19.72 -8.14 8.41
CA ASP A 232 20.31 -7.12 7.55
C ASP A 232 20.00 -5.69 8.00
N ALA A 233 18.76 -5.40 8.40
CA ALA A 233 18.42 -4.06 8.89
C ALA A 233 19.21 -3.73 10.17
N THR A 234 19.26 -4.65 11.14
CA THR A 234 20.02 -4.45 12.37
C THR A 234 21.52 -4.27 12.09
N CYS A 235 22.06 -5.05 11.16
CA CYS A 235 23.50 -5.08 10.91
C CYS A 235 23.99 -4.00 9.93
N LYS A 236 23.23 -3.70 8.89
CA LYS A 236 23.62 -2.78 7.80
C LYS A 236 23.14 -1.35 8.02
N CYS A 237 22.04 -1.15 8.77
CA CYS A 237 21.57 0.18 9.11
C CYS A 237 22.18 0.65 10.43
N GLY A 238 22.54 1.93 10.49
CA GLY A 238 22.96 2.58 11.72
C GLY A 238 21.81 2.82 12.69
N SER A 239 22.12 3.14 13.95
CA SER A 239 21.12 3.51 14.95
C SER A 239 20.31 4.76 14.59
N GLU A 240 20.81 5.55 13.61
CA GLU A 240 20.15 6.72 13.04
C GLU A 240 19.10 6.39 11.97
N LYS A 241 18.93 5.11 11.59
CA LYS A 241 17.92 4.69 10.61
C LYS A 241 16.66 4.18 11.30
N ILE A 242 15.51 4.49 10.68
CA ILE A 242 14.17 4.07 11.13
C ILE A 242 13.74 2.84 10.33
N TYR A 243 13.28 1.78 11.04
CA TYR A 243 12.82 0.52 10.42
C TYR A 243 11.83 -0.25 11.33
#